data_fcb92e602c78d64dfd2edcb8ff062d47
#
_entry.id   fcb92e602c78d64dfd2edcb8ff062d47
#
_cell.length_a   1.000
_cell.length_b   1.000
_cell.length_c   1.000
_cell.angle_alpha   90.00
_cell.angle_beta   90.00
_cell.angle_gamma   90.00
#
_symmetry.space_group_name_H-M   'P 1'
#
loop_
_entity.id
_entity.type
_entity.pdbx_description
1 polymer ?
#
loop_
_entity_poly.entity_id
_entity_poly.type
_entity_poly.pdbx_seq_one_letter_code
_entity_poly.pdbx_strand_id
1 'polypeptide(L)'
;MKLTIRDDPDLLTERIRALKKLKSTEVKVGLPSSAGGRLHFILAVQEHGSPIMHIPSRPVIHPALAKNENRDEVAKAMKAAIASAWKGKNPRADLEAAGQAGADGIRAYIDSHIPPPNSPATVNGGWIWNRAAKKAVYVKGKGFNKPLFDTGNLYNAFGYEIKE
;
A
#
# COMPACT_ATOMS: atom_id res chain seq x y z
N MET A 1 2.95 -48.43 -13.11
CA MET A 1 2.35 -47.15 -13.57
C MET A 1 3.37 -46.48 -14.47
N LYS A 2 3.14 -46.45 -15.83
CA LYS A 2 4.05 -45.77 -16.76
C LYS A 2 3.67 -44.29 -16.78
N LEU A 3 4.53 -43.43 -16.28
CA LEU A 3 4.40 -41.97 -16.44
C LEU A 3 4.83 -41.61 -17.86
N THR A 4 3.89 -41.37 -18.74
CA THR A 4 4.17 -40.85 -20.08
C THR A 4 4.21 -39.34 -19.98
N ILE A 5 5.39 -38.76 -19.89
CA ILE A 5 5.56 -37.29 -20.05
C ILE A 5 5.36 -37.03 -21.54
N ARG A 6 4.22 -36.48 -21.90
CA ARG A 6 4.02 -35.89 -23.24
C ARG A 6 4.76 -34.56 -23.26
N ASP A 7 5.97 -34.56 -23.76
CA ASP A 7 6.66 -33.32 -24.14
C ASP A 7 5.95 -32.77 -25.38
N ASP A 8 5.03 -31.83 -25.16
CA ASP A 8 4.42 -31.04 -26.21
C ASP A 8 5.22 -29.73 -26.30
N PRO A 9 6.07 -29.57 -27.33
CA PRO A 9 6.91 -28.37 -27.48
C PRO A 9 6.08 -27.09 -27.63
N ASP A 10 4.90 -27.17 -28.21
CA ASP A 10 4.01 -26.04 -28.41
C ASP A 10 3.43 -25.58 -27.07
N LEU A 11 3.00 -26.52 -26.24
CA LEU A 11 2.51 -26.26 -24.88
C LEU A 11 3.58 -25.62 -23.99
N LEU A 12 4.82 -26.10 -24.07
CA LEU A 12 5.94 -25.52 -23.34
C LEU A 12 6.23 -24.08 -23.78
N THR A 13 6.19 -23.83 -25.09
CA THR A 13 6.40 -22.51 -25.68
C THR A 13 5.32 -21.53 -25.22
N GLU A 14 4.06 -21.94 -25.18
CA GLU A 14 2.94 -21.15 -24.67
C GLU A 14 3.12 -20.80 -23.18
N ARG A 15 3.51 -21.76 -22.35
CA ARG A 15 3.77 -21.54 -20.93
C ARG A 15 4.91 -20.56 -20.69
N ILE A 16 6.00 -20.69 -21.44
CA ILE A 16 7.13 -19.75 -21.38
C ILE A 16 6.67 -18.35 -21.78
N ARG A 17 5.83 -18.21 -22.82
CA ARG A 17 5.28 -16.91 -23.24
C ARG A 17 4.41 -16.30 -22.15
N ALA A 18 3.55 -17.09 -21.50
CA ALA A 18 2.71 -16.64 -20.40
C ALA A 18 3.56 -16.14 -19.20
N LEU A 19 4.61 -16.87 -18.82
CA LEU A 19 5.53 -16.44 -17.77
C LEU A 19 6.34 -15.19 -18.15
N LYS A 20 6.75 -15.05 -19.41
CA LYS A 20 7.41 -13.83 -19.90
C LYS A 20 6.49 -12.61 -19.80
N LYS A 21 5.21 -12.78 -20.15
CA LYS A 21 4.20 -11.73 -19.96
C LYS A 21 4.01 -11.39 -18.48
N LEU A 22 3.91 -12.39 -17.62
CA LEU A 22 3.79 -12.17 -16.18
C LEU A 22 5.01 -11.44 -15.61
N LYS A 23 6.22 -11.72 -16.10
CA LYS A 23 7.45 -11.03 -15.67
C LYS A 23 7.43 -9.53 -15.98
N SER A 24 6.74 -9.10 -17.04
CA SER A 24 6.59 -7.68 -17.38
C SER A 24 5.44 -6.99 -16.62
N THR A 25 4.62 -7.77 -15.93
CA THR A 25 3.48 -7.24 -15.16
C THR A 25 3.94 -6.79 -13.77
N GLU A 26 3.62 -5.57 -13.40
CA GLU A 26 3.92 -5.00 -12.10
C GLU A 26 2.65 -4.79 -11.29
N VAL A 27 2.68 -5.19 -10.01
CA VAL A 27 1.64 -4.84 -9.03
C VAL A 27 2.20 -3.75 -8.12
N LYS A 28 1.68 -2.55 -8.24
CA LYS A 28 2.07 -1.40 -7.41
C LYS A 28 1.08 -1.23 -6.30
N VAL A 29 1.56 -1.22 -5.06
CA VAL A 29 0.74 -1.06 -3.85
C VAL A 29 1.05 0.28 -3.20
N GLY A 30 0.02 0.99 -2.77
CA GLY A 30 0.15 2.31 -2.17
C GLY A 30 -1.05 3.19 -2.50
N LEU A 31 -0.82 4.47 -2.77
CA LEU A 31 -1.85 5.34 -3.32
C LEU A 31 -1.87 5.20 -4.85
N PRO A 32 -2.99 4.75 -5.43
CA PRO A 32 -3.14 4.73 -6.89
C PRO A 32 -3.10 6.15 -7.46
N SER A 33 -2.73 6.28 -8.72
CA SER A 33 -2.65 7.58 -9.42
C SER A 33 -3.98 8.34 -9.40
N SER A 34 -5.09 7.62 -9.33
CA SER A 34 -6.45 8.17 -9.22
C SER A 34 -6.77 8.81 -7.86
N ALA A 35 -5.98 8.57 -6.82
CA ALA A 35 -6.21 9.14 -5.48
C ALA A 35 -6.06 10.68 -5.42
N GLY A 36 -5.44 11.28 -6.44
CA GLY A 36 -5.28 12.72 -6.57
C GLY A 36 -4.06 13.28 -5.82
N GLY A 37 -3.50 14.36 -6.35
CA GLY A 37 -2.23 14.94 -5.90
C GLY A 37 -2.23 15.38 -4.42
N ARG A 38 -3.37 15.77 -3.87
CA ARG A 38 -3.48 16.16 -2.45
C ARG A 38 -3.15 15.00 -1.51
N LEU A 39 -3.69 13.81 -1.77
CA LEU A 39 -3.42 12.64 -0.93
C LEU A 39 -1.98 12.16 -1.07
N HIS A 40 -1.43 12.20 -2.29
CA HIS A 40 -0.01 11.91 -2.52
C HIS A 40 0.90 12.87 -1.77
N PHE A 41 0.59 14.17 -1.77
CA PHE A 41 1.35 15.16 -1.00
C PHE A 41 1.26 14.89 0.51
N ILE A 42 0.06 14.61 1.04
CA ILE A 42 -0.13 14.29 2.45
C ILE A 42 0.67 13.05 2.82
N LEU A 43 0.62 11.98 2.00
CA LEU A 43 1.39 10.77 2.24
C LEU A 43 2.88 11.05 2.23
N ALA A 44 3.39 11.79 1.24
CA ALA A 44 4.81 12.13 1.16
C ALA A 44 5.29 12.90 2.41
N VAL A 45 4.49 13.87 2.90
CA VAL A 45 4.80 14.59 4.15
C VAL A 45 4.78 13.66 5.36
N GLN A 46 3.89 12.68 5.41
CA GLN A 46 3.86 11.72 6.51
C GLN A 46 5.04 10.72 6.43
N GLU A 47 5.36 10.21 5.25
CA GLU A 47 6.49 9.29 5.05
C GLU A 47 7.83 9.93 5.44
N HIS A 48 8.07 11.16 4.99
CA HIS A 48 9.37 11.82 5.15
C HIS A 48 9.42 12.81 6.32
N GLY A 49 8.28 13.20 6.85
CA GLY A 49 8.16 14.31 7.80
C GLY A 49 8.32 15.68 7.14
N SER A 50 8.16 16.72 7.96
CA SER A 50 8.42 18.10 7.54
C SER A 50 9.02 18.90 8.71
N PRO A 51 10.34 19.13 8.74
CA PRO A 51 10.98 19.93 9.78
C PRO A 51 10.40 21.35 9.88
N ILE A 52 10.07 21.96 8.73
CA ILE A 52 9.49 23.32 8.67
C ILE A 52 8.12 23.38 9.34
N MET A 53 7.32 22.32 9.17
CA MET A 53 5.97 22.22 9.75
C MET A 53 5.95 21.45 11.08
N HIS A 54 7.10 21.03 11.58
CA HIS A 54 7.23 20.21 12.80
C HIS A 54 6.41 18.92 12.73
N ILE A 55 6.31 18.32 11.54
CA ILE A 55 5.63 17.04 11.34
C ILE A 55 6.69 15.94 11.39
N PRO A 56 6.59 14.98 12.34
CA PRO A 56 7.51 13.87 12.41
C PRO A 56 7.27 12.89 11.26
N SER A 57 8.33 12.23 10.79
CA SER A 57 8.24 11.13 9.83
C SER A 57 7.49 9.95 10.43
N ARG A 58 6.56 9.40 9.67
CA ARG A 58 5.79 8.20 9.96
C ARG A 58 5.70 7.32 8.73
N PRO A 59 6.78 6.62 8.37
CA PRO A 59 6.77 5.77 7.19
C PRO A 59 5.76 4.63 7.35
N VAL A 60 5.00 4.36 6.29
CA VAL A 60 3.88 3.42 6.30
C VAL A 60 4.06 2.32 5.30
N ILE A 61 4.39 2.67 4.05
CA ILE A 61 4.37 1.71 2.94
C ILE A 61 5.43 0.64 3.14
N HIS A 62 6.70 1.05 3.24
CA HIS A 62 7.80 0.09 3.37
C HIS A 62 7.71 -0.74 4.67
N PRO A 63 7.49 -0.17 5.86
CA PRO A 63 7.38 -0.96 7.08
C PRO A 63 6.18 -1.93 7.06
N ALA A 64 5.04 -1.53 6.49
CA ALA A 64 3.88 -2.40 6.38
C ALA A 64 4.17 -3.63 5.52
N LEU A 65 4.79 -3.42 4.34
CA LEU A 65 5.10 -4.51 3.41
C LEU A 65 6.29 -5.36 3.86
N ALA A 66 7.16 -4.83 4.74
CA ALA A 66 8.28 -5.58 5.33
C ALA A 66 7.84 -6.51 6.46
N LYS A 67 6.66 -6.33 7.08
CA LYS A 67 6.15 -7.27 8.09
C LYS A 67 5.96 -8.67 7.48
N ASN A 68 6.42 -9.69 8.20
CA ASN A 68 6.40 -11.07 7.70
C ASN A 68 5.00 -11.53 7.27
N GLU A 69 3.98 -11.25 8.08
CA GLU A 69 2.59 -11.62 7.82
C GLU A 69 2.09 -11.05 6.49
N ASN A 70 2.27 -9.74 6.28
CA ASN A 70 1.85 -9.06 5.05
C ASN A 70 2.63 -9.55 3.83
N ARG A 71 3.95 -9.72 4.00
CA ARG A 71 4.82 -10.25 2.94
C ARG A 71 4.44 -11.66 2.54
N ASP A 72 4.09 -12.50 3.50
CA ASP A 72 3.76 -13.90 3.25
C ASP A 72 2.41 -14.03 2.50
N GLU A 73 1.41 -13.21 2.84
CA GLU A 73 0.14 -13.18 2.10
C GLU A 73 0.33 -12.67 0.65
N VAL A 74 1.09 -11.60 0.45
CA VAL A 74 1.43 -11.12 -0.89
C VAL A 74 2.21 -12.19 -1.67
N ALA A 75 3.20 -12.83 -1.05
CA ALA A 75 3.99 -13.87 -1.68
C ALA A 75 3.15 -15.11 -2.05
N LYS A 76 2.19 -15.48 -1.23
CA LYS A 76 1.24 -16.57 -1.50
C LYS A 76 0.40 -16.27 -2.74
N ALA A 77 -0.16 -15.07 -2.84
CA ALA A 77 -0.93 -14.65 -4.01
C ALA A 77 -0.06 -14.56 -5.28
N MET A 78 1.16 -14.05 -5.19
CA MET A 78 2.11 -14.03 -6.30
C MET A 78 2.50 -15.44 -6.77
N LYS A 79 2.71 -16.38 -5.86
CA LYS A 79 2.94 -17.80 -6.21
C LYS A 79 1.73 -18.40 -6.91
N ALA A 80 0.51 -18.06 -6.51
CA ALA A 80 -0.71 -18.50 -7.19
C ALA A 80 -0.78 -17.92 -8.62
N ALA A 81 -0.42 -16.65 -8.82
CA ALA A 81 -0.36 -16.04 -10.15
C ALA A 81 0.62 -16.76 -11.09
N ILE A 82 1.81 -17.11 -10.58
CA ILE A 82 2.80 -17.92 -11.34
C ILE A 82 2.23 -19.30 -11.69
N ALA A 83 1.57 -19.95 -10.74
CA ALA A 83 0.98 -21.27 -10.96
C ALA A 83 -0.19 -21.21 -11.96
N SER A 84 -1.01 -20.16 -11.93
CA SER A 84 -2.08 -19.93 -12.90
C SER A 84 -1.53 -19.70 -14.29
N ALA A 85 -0.53 -18.84 -14.45
CA ALA A 85 0.14 -18.61 -15.74
C ALA A 85 0.80 -19.90 -16.28
N TRP A 86 1.46 -20.68 -15.43
CA TRP A 86 2.04 -21.96 -15.82
C TRP A 86 0.99 -22.97 -16.32
N LYS A 87 -0.21 -22.94 -15.74
CA LYS A 87 -1.34 -23.80 -16.17
C LYS A 87 -2.09 -23.26 -17.39
N GLY A 88 -1.64 -22.17 -17.99
CA GLY A 88 -2.33 -21.51 -19.10
C GLY A 88 -3.60 -20.76 -18.69
N LYS A 89 -3.80 -20.50 -17.40
CA LYS A 89 -4.92 -19.71 -16.86
C LYS A 89 -4.54 -18.23 -16.79
N ASN A 90 -5.55 -17.35 -16.81
CA ASN A 90 -5.32 -15.93 -16.61
C ASN A 90 -4.91 -15.66 -15.13
N PRO A 91 -3.71 -15.10 -14.88
CA PRO A 91 -3.24 -14.83 -13.52
C PRO A 91 -3.82 -13.55 -12.91
N ARG A 92 -4.73 -12.85 -13.62
CA ARG A 92 -5.21 -11.51 -13.24
C ARG A 92 -5.81 -11.47 -11.83
N ALA A 93 -6.69 -12.43 -11.50
CA ALA A 93 -7.33 -12.50 -10.20
C ALA A 93 -6.31 -12.72 -9.06
N ASP A 94 -5.28 -13.54 -9.29
CA ASP A 94 -4.23 -13.78 -8.31
C ASP A 94 -3.34 -12.53 -8.11
N LEU A 95 -3.09 -11.76 -9.17
CA LEU A 95 -2.37 -10.47 -9.09
C LEU A 95 -3.20 -9.41 -8.35
N GLU A 96 -4.51 -9.37 -8.59
CA GLU A 96 -5.44 -8.50 -7.85
C GLU A 96 -5.46 -8.87 -6.35
N ALA A 97 -5.48 -10.16 -6.04
CA ALA A 97 -5.38 -10.63 -4.66
C ALA A 97 -4.06 -10.23 -4.00
N ALA A 98 -2.93 -10.28 -4.73
CA ALA A 98 -1.65 -9.81 -4.22
C ALA A 98 -1.65 -8.29 -3.94
N GLY A 99 -2.22 -7.50 -4.83
CA GLY A 99 -2.39 -6.05 -4.66
C GLY A 99 -3.27 -5.71 -3.47
N GLN A 100 -4.40 -6.41 -3.34
CA GLN A 100 -5.33 -6.23 -2.22
C GLN A 100 -4.68 -6.59 -0.89
N ALA A 101 -3.99 -7.73 -0.81
CA ALA A 101 -3.27 -8.14 0.39
C ALA A 101 -2.23 -7.09 0.83
N GLY A 102 -1.51 -6.50 -0.13
CA GLY A 102 -0.58 -5.41 0.16
C GLY A 102 -1.27 -4.15 0.69
N ALA A 103 -2.38 -3.74 0.08
CA ALA A 103 -3.15 -2.58 0.53
C ALA A 103 -3.75 -2.79 1.93
N ASP A 104 -4.27 -3.99 2.20
CA ASP A 104 -4.81 -4.34 3.51
C ASP A 104 -3.71 -4.42 4.57
N GLY A 105 -2.51 -4.89 4.20
CA GLY A 105 -1.33 -4.85 5.04
C GLY A 105 -0.94 -3.44 5.46
N ILE A 106 -1.04 -2.46 4.55
CA ILE A 106 -0.78 -1.04 4.88
C ILE A 106 -1.84 -0.53 5.86
N ARG A 107 -3.11 -0.82 5.65
CA ARG A 107 -4.20 -0.42 6.57
C ARG A 107 -4.01 -1.04 7.96
N ALA A 108 -3.72 -2.34 8.01
CA ALA A 108 -3.44 -3.04 9.27
C ALA A 108 -2.23 -2.45 10.02
N TYR A 109 -1.21 -2.00 9.27
CA TYR A 109 -0.07 -1.31 9.87
C TYR A 109 -0.46 0.04 10.46
N ILE A 110 -1.29 0.83 9.78
CA ILE A 110 -1.84 2.10 10.31
C ILE A 110 -2.65 1.83 11.58
N ASP A 111 -3.43 0.75 11.60
CA ASP A 111 -4.25 0.36 12.76
C ASP A 111 -3.42 -0.08 13.97
N SER A 112 -2.18 -0.49 13.76
CA SER A 112 -1.26 -0.87 14.84
C SER A 112 -0.66 0.31 15.64
N HIS A 113 -1.16 1.55 15.47
CA HIS A 113 -0.73 2.74 16.19
C HIS A 113 0.74 3.11 15.96
N ILE A 114 1.04 3.54 14.74
CA ILE A 114 2.40 3.90 14.30
C ILE A 114 3.00 5.03 15.17
N PRO A 115 4.21 4.85 15.70
CA PRO A 115 4.92 5.92 16.40
C PRO A 115 5.47 6.97 15.41
N PRO A 116 5.71 8.22 15.85
CA PRO A 116 5.31 8.77 17.13
C PRO A 116 3.81 9.10 17.19
N PRO A 117 3.21 9.16 18.39
CA PRO A 117 1.80 9.50 18.55
C PRO A 117 1.49 10.92 18.05
N ASN A 118 0.20 11.24 17.90
CA ASN A 118 -0.19 12.59 17.58
C ASN A 118 0.16 13.56 18.73
N SER A 119 0.45 14.81 18.37
CA SER A 119 0.66 15.84 19.39
C SER A 119 -0.63 16.09 20.21
N PRO A 120 -0.52 16.53 21.47
CA PRO A 120 -1.68 16.88 22.29
C PRO A 120 -2.61 17.89 21.59
N ALA A 121 -2.06 18.86 20.89
CA ALA A 121 -2.84 19.84 20.11
C ALA A 121 -3.63 19.18 18.96
N THR A 122 -3.11 18.12 18.34
CA THR A 122 -3.84 17.38 17.30
C THR A 122 -4.99 16.57 17.91
N VAL A 123 -4.80 15.99 19.11
CA VAL A 123 -5.83 15.18 19.77
C VAL A 123 -6.90 16.01 20.43
N ASN A 124 -6.48 17.00 21.25
CA ASN A 124 -7.37 17.77 22.11
C ASN A 124 -7.80 19.11 21.50
N GLY A 125 -7.12 19.54 20.45
CA GLY A 125 -7.24 20.88 19.91
C GLY A 125 -6.43 21.90 20.72
N GLY A 126 -6.55 23.16 20.33
CA GLY A 126 -5.87 24.24 21.03
C GLY A 126 -5.59 25.44 20.14
N TRP A 127 -5.02 26.46 20.75
CA TRP A 127 -4.57 27.63 20.03
C TRP A 127 -3.19 27.36 19.41
N ILE A 128 -3.08 27.55 18.10
CA ILE A 128 -1.82 27.46 17.37
C ILE A 128 -1.52 28.80 16.68
N TRP A 129 -0.24 29.11 16.57
CA TRP A 129 0.18 30.29 15.82
C TRP A 129 0.18 29.99 14.31
N ASN A 130 -0.74 30.61 13.57
CA ASN A 130 -0.76 30.54 12.12
C ASN A 130 0.23 31.59 11.55
N ARG A 131 1.37 31.11 11.04
CA ARG A 131 2.42 31.99 10.50
C ARG A 131 1.97 32.78 9.27
N ALA A 132 1.15 32.20 8.40
CA ALA A 132 0.65 32.88 7.20
C ALA A 132 -0.34 33.99 7.56
N ALA A 133 -1.22 33.71 8.51
CA ALA A 133 -2.21 34.72 9.00
C ALA A 133 -1.66 35.65 10.09
N LYS A 134 -0.44 35.42 10.59
CA LYS A 134 0.23 36.15 11.68
C LYS A 134 -0.66 36.29 12.92
N LYS A 135 -1.44 35.28 13.27
CA LYS A 135 -2.36 35.29 14.40
C LYS A 135 -2.52 33.94 15.03
N ALA A 136 -2.94 33.89 16.30
CA ALA A 136 -3.39 32.69 16.94
C ALA A 136 -4.73 32.24 16.36
N VAL A 137 -4.84 30.95 16.03
CA VAL A 137 -6.06 30.31 15.51
C VAL A 137 -6.36 29.09 16.35
N TYR A 138 -7.60 28.96 16.78
CA TYR A 138 -8.04 27.76 17.46
C TYR A 138 -8.25 26.63 16.46
N VAL A 139 -7.62 25.49 16.69
CA VAL A 139 -7.79 24.27 15.90
C VAL A 139 -8.53 23.24 16.74
N LYS A 140 -9.62 22.72 16.20
CA LYS A 140 -10.40 21.65 16.85
C LYS A 140 -9.58 20.36 16.84
N GLY A 141 -9.48 19.70 17.98
CA GLY A 141 -8.84 18.38 18.09
C GLY A 141 -9.66 17.29 17.44
N LYS A 142 -8.98 16.20 17.08
CA LYS A 142 -9.61 15.01 16.49
C LYS A 142 -10.43 14.20 17.51
N GLY A 143 -10.10 14.34 18.78
CA GLY A 143 -10.71 13.56 19.87
C GLY A 143 -10.13 12.13 20.05
N PHE A 144 -9.17 11.73 19.20
CA PHE A 144 -8.55 10.40 19.27
C PHE A 144 -7.08 10.43 18.82
N ASN A 145 -6.30 9.49 19.33
CA ASN A 145 -4.88 9.38 19.01
C ASN A 145 -4.61 8.21 18.04
N LYS A 146 -4.95 8.41 16.77
CA LYS A 146 -4.60 7.49 15.68
C LYS A 146 -3.86 8.28 14.60
N PRO A 147 -2.53 8.17 14.50
CA PRO A 147 -1.76 8.79 13.43
C PRO A 147 -2.24 8.34 12.05
N LEU A 148 -2.10 9.20 11.04
CA LEU A 148 -2.50 8.94 9.64
C LEU A 148 -4.00 8.71 9.43
N PHE A 149 -4.78 8.78 10.46
CA PHE A 149 -6.23 8.72 10.39
C PHE A 149 -6.83 10.02 10.92
N ASP A 150 -7.60 10.71 10.07
CA ASP A 150 -8.39 11.89 10.43
C ASP A 150 -9.82 11.70 9.92
N THR A 151 -10.09 12.02 8.66
CA THR A 151 -11.37 11.77 8.00
C THR A 151 -11.49 10.38 7.39
N GLY A 152 -10.42 9.61 7.41
CA GLY A 152 -10.31 8.31 6.74
C GLY A 152 -9.95 8.39 5.25
N ASN A 153 -9.91 9.57 4.65
CA ASN A 153 -9.67 9.71 3.21
C ASN A 153 -8.35 9.07 2.76
N LEU A 154 -7.25 9.36 3.46
CA LEU A 154 -5.96 8.74 3.17
C LEU A 154 -5.98 7.23 3.39
N TYR A 155 -6.55 6.79 4.52
CA TYR A 155 -6.67 5.38 4.89
C TYR A 155 -7.45 4.57 3.84
N ASN A 156 -8.58 5.09 3.38
CA ASN A 156 -9.44 4.42 2.40
C ASN A 156 -8.87 4.48 0.98
N ALA A 157 -7.98 5.44 0.69
CA ALA A 157 -7.38 5.61 -0.63
C ALA A 157 -6.23 4.64 -0.92
N PHE A 158 -5.68 3.95 0.09
CA PHE A 158 -4.69 2.91 -0.17
C PHE A 158 -5.28 1.79 -1.02
N GLY A 159 -4.56 1.43 -2.06
CA GLY A 159 -5.00 0.44 -3.03
C GLY A 159 -3.83 -0.12 -3.81
N TYR A 160 -4.10 -0.59 -5.01
CA TYR A 160 -3.09 -1.12 -5.92
C TYR A 160 -3.38 -0.75 -7.37
N GLU A 161 -2.36 -0.81 -8.20
CA GLU A 161 -2.44 -0.72 -9.65
C GLU A 161 -1.67 -1.87 -10.27
N ILE A 162 -2.22 -2.46 -11.34
CA ILE A 162 -1.55 -3.48 -12.14
C ILE A 162 -1.17 -2.85 -13.46
N LYS A 163 0.12 -2.87 -13.81
CA LYS A 163 0.67 -2.40 -15.08
C LYS A 163 1.21 -3.58 -15.86
N GLU A 164 0.75 -3.72 -17.10
CA GLU A 164 1.21 -4.72 -18.07
C GLU A 164 2.25 -4.14 -19.02
#